data_0e8cc0ace14553acc40ae3dcce6f2252
#
_entry.id   0e8cc0ace14553acc40ae3dcce6f2252
#
_cell.length_a   1.000
_cell.length_b   1.000
_cell.length_c   1.000
_cell.angle_alpha   90.00
_cell.angle_beta   90.00
_cell.angle_gamma   90.00
#
_symmetry.space_group_name_H-M   'P 1'
#
loop_
_entity.id
_entity.type
_entity.pdbx_description
1 polymer ?
#
loop_
_entity_poly.entity_id
_entity_poly.type
_entity_poly.pdbx_seq_one_letter_code
_entity_poly.pdbx_strand_id
1 'polypeptide(L)' 'MTVNTNDVLVDYEDFCAQLSDIQLVLEMATMEDSKQSSALLNTANQAISKLISEHTQQANDYRKRL' A
#
# COMPACT_ATOMS: atom_id res chain seq x y z
N MET A 1 2.34 -21.75 -16.28
CA MET A 1 1.38 -20.67 -16.58
C MET A 1 2.10 -19.34 -16.61
N THR A 2 1.94 -18.58 -17.67
CA THR A 2 2.62 -17.30 -17.84
C THR A 2 1.85 -16.20 -17.12
N VAL A 3 2.60 -15.20 -16.61
CA VAL A 3 2.02 -14.01 -15.99
C VAL A 3 1.53 -13.09 -17.12
N ASN A 4 0.30 -12.59 -16.99
CA ASN A 4 -0.25 -11.60 -17.91
C ASN A 4 0.31 -10.23 -17.54
N THR A 5 0.94 -9.57 -18.51
CA THR A 5 1.52 -8.23 -18.31
C THR A 5 0.46 -7.23 -17.84
N ASN A 6 -0.75 -7.32 -18.36
CA ASN A 6 -1.84 -6.43 -17.95
C ASN A 6 -2.21 -6.62 -16.47
N ASP A 7 -2.20 -7.85 -15.97
CA ASP A 7 -2.47 -8.12 -14.56
C ASP A 7 -1.41 -7.49 -13.66
N VAL A 8 -0.14 -7.58 -14.05
CA VAL A 8 0.97 -6.96 -13.32
C VAL A 8 0.82 -5.44 -13.30
N LEU A 9 0.44 -4.86 -14.44
CA LEU A 9 0.24 -3.41 -14.55
C LEU A 9 -0.92 -2.93 -13.66
N VAL A 10 -2.03 -3.65 -13.67
CA VAL A 10 -3.20 -3.31 -12.83
C VAL A 10 -2.82 -3.39 -11.35
N ASP A 11 -2.08 -4.42 -10.94
CA ASP A 11 -1.62 -4.55 -9.56
C ASP A 11 -0.68 -3.42 -9.16
N TYR A 12 0.20 -3.00 -10.07
CA TYR A 12 1.10 -1.87 -9.84
C TYR A 12 0.32 -0.56 -9.68
N GLU A 13 -0.66 -0.33 -10.53
CA GLU A 13 -1.51 0.86 -10.44
C GLU A 13 -2.30 0.90 -9.14
N ASP A 14 -2.83 -0.24 -8.71
CA ASP A 14 -3.52 -0.37 -7.43
C ASP A 14 -2.58 -0.07 -6.25
N PHE A 15 -1.36 -0.59 -6.31
CA PHE A 15 -0.34 -0.29 -5.32
C PHE A 15 -0.05 1.20 -5.23
N CYS A 16 0.11 1.87 -6.37
CA CYS A 16 0.35 3.31 -6.41
C CYS A 16 -0.83 4.12 -5.85
N ALA A 17 -2.07 3.68 -6.14
CA ALA A 17 -3.26 4.33 -5.60
C ALA A 17 -3.32 4.22 -4.09
N GLN A 18 -3.01 3.05 -3.54
CA GLN A 18 -2.99 2.83 -2.10
C GLN A 18 -1.90 3.66 -1.42
N LEU A 19 -0.72 3.77 -2.04
CA LEU A 19 0.36 4.64 -1.55
C LEU A 19 -0.07 6.09 -1.52
N SER A 20 -0.79 6.56 -2.54
CA SER A 20 -1.30 7.94 -2.59
C SER A 20 -2.29 8.20 -1.46
N ASP A 21 -3.16 7.25 -1.16
CA ASP A 21 -4.11 7.36 -0.06
C ASP A 21 -3.39 7.44 1.29
N ILE A 22 -2.36 6.62 1.48
CA ILE A 22 -1.54 6.62 2.70
C ILE A 22 -0.81 7.96 2.83
N GLN A 23 -0.27 8.48 1.74
CA GLN A 23 0.39 9.79 1.73
C GLN A 23 -0.56 10.90 2.18
N LEU A 24 -1.81 10.86 1.71
CA LEU A 24 -2.81 11.84 2.12
C LEU A 24 -3.07 11.79 3.63
N VAL A 25 -3.18 10.58 4.18
CA VAL A 25 -3.36 10.40 5.63
C VAL A 25 -2.18 10.98 6.41
N LEU A 26 -0.95 10.74 5.93
CA LEU A 26 0.25 11.29 6.55
C LEU A 26 0.29 12.81 6.50
N GLU A 27 -0.13 13.41 5.38
CA GLU A 27 -0.23 14.87 5.26
C GLU A 27 -1.25 15.42 6.26
N MET A 28 -2.39 14.78 6.41
CA MET A 28 -3.40 15.17 7.39
C MET A 28 -2.84 15.10 8.81
N ALA A 29 -2.04 14.06 9.11
CA ALA A 29 -1.44 13.88 10.42
C ALA A 29 -0.51 15.04 10.81
N THR A 30 0.15 15.68 9.83
CA THR A 30 1.06 16.82 10.10
C THR A 30 0.30 18.10 10.43
N MET A 31 -1.01 18.15 10.16
CA MET A 31 -1.84 19.34 10.34
C MET A 31 -2.71 19.27 11.59
N GLU A 32 -2.75 18.11 12.27
CA GLU A 32 -3.63 17.89 13.41
C GLU A 32 -2.89 18.07 14.74
N ASP A 33 -3.67 18.13 15.85
CA ASP A 33 -3.08 18.11 17.16
C ASP A 33 -2.42 16.76 17.47
N SER A 34 -1.63 16.69 18.55
CA SER A 34 -0.81 15.52 18.84
C SER A 34 -1.62 14.23 19.03
N LYS A 35 -2.83 14.32 19.57
CA LYS A 35 -3.68 13.14 19.79
C LYS A 35 -4.22 12.60 18.49
N GLN A 36 -4.77 13.50 17.66
CA GLN A 36 -5.31 13.12 16.34
C GLN A 36 -4.19 12.70 15.40
N SER A 37 -3.06 13.38 15.46
CA SER A 37 -1.87 13.03 14.68
C SER A 37 -1.40 11.61 14.99
N SER A 38 -1.36 11.22 16.27
CA SER A 38 -0.98 9.87 16.68
C SER A 38 -1.93 8.81 16.13
N ALA A 39 -3.24 9.09 16.19
CA ALA A 39 -4.24 8.17 15.64
C ALA A 39 -4.08 7.99 14.13
N LEU A 40 -3.87 9.08 13.40
CA LEU A 40 -3.65 9.05 11.95
C LEU A 40 -2.36 8.31 11.59
N LEU A 41 -1.28 8.56 12.32
CA LEU A 41 -0.01 7.88 12.09
C LEU A 41 -0.12 6.38 12.35
N ASN A 42 -0.84 5.97 13.39
CA ASN A 42 -1.07 4.57 13.67
C ASN A 42 -1.87 3.90 12.56
N THR A 43 -2.91 4.57 12.08
CA THR A 43 -3.73 4.08 10.96
C THR A 43 -2.88 3.93 9.69
N ALA A 44 -2.06 4.93 9.37
CA ALA A 44 -1.18 4.89 8.23
C ALA A 44 -0.16 3.74 8.35
N ASN A 45 0.40 3.56 9.54
CA ASN A 45 1.37 2.49 9.78
C ASN A 45 0.74 1.10 9.57
N GLN A 46 -0.48 0.90 10.04
CA GLN A 46 -1.21 -0.35 9.82
C GLN A 46 -1.48 -0.58 8.33
N ALA A 47 -1.88 0.46 7.62
CA ALA A 47 -2.13 0.40 6.18
C ALA A 47 -0.85 0.05 5.42
N ILE A 48 0.28 0.64 5.79
CA ILE A 48 1.58 0.34 5.18
C ILE A 48 1.96 -1.12 5.42
N SER A 49 1.80 -1.62 6.63
CA SER A 49 2.12 -3.01 6.96
C SER A 49 1.30 -3.99 6.14
N LYS A 50 0.01 -3.71 6.00
CA LYS A 50 -0.89 -4.53 5.17
C LYS A 50 -0.48 -4.48 3.70
N LEU A 51 -0.17 -3.29 3.19
CA LEU A 51 0.24 -3.09 1.80
C LEU A 51 1.51 -3.89 1.50
N ILE A 52 2.51 -3.82 2.37
CA ILE A 52 3.76 -4.56 2.23
C ILE A 52 3.48 -6.06 2.18
N SER A 53 2.67 -6.56 3.12
CA SER A 53 2.34 -7.98 3.21
C SER A 53 1.63 -8.47 1.95
N GLU A 54 0.61 -7.75 1.49
CA GLU A 54 -0.17 -8.14 0.32
C GLU A 54 0.68 -8.14 -0.95
N HIS A 55 1.49 -7.11 -1.16
CA HIS A 55 2.28 -7.01 -2.39
C HIS A 55 3.50 -7.92 -2.37
N THR A 56 4.05 -8.23 -1.20
CA THR A 56 5.07 -9.27 -1.08
C THR A 56 4.50 -10.62 -1.48
N GLN A 57 3.29 -10.92 -1.03
CA GLN A 57 2.58 -12.16 -1.39
C GLN A 57 2.34 -12.23 -2.90
N GLN A 58 1.87 -11.14 -3.51
CA GLN A 58 1.64 -11.07 -4.95
C GLN A 58 2.93 -11.27 -5.73
N ALA A 59 4.03 -10.65 -5.30
CA ALA A 59 5.32 -10.81 -5.95
C ALA A 59 5.77 -12.28 -5.92
N ASN A 60 5.58 -12.95 -4.80
CA ASN A 60 5.92 -14.36 -4.66
C ASN A 60 5.05 -15.24 -5.57
N ASP A 61 3.76 -14.91 -5.68
CA ASP A 61 2.84 -15.63 -6.56
C ASP A 61 3.25 -15.48 -8.03
N TYR A 62 3.62 -14.27 -8.44
CA TYR A 62 4.10 -14.04 -9.80
C TYR A 62 5.40 -14.81 -10.09
N ARG A 63 6.32 -14.86 -9.13
CA ARG A 63 7.56 -15.64 -9.29
C ARG A 63 7.29 -17.12 -9.52
N LYS A 64 6.30 -17.68 -8.84
CA LYS A 64 5.94 -19.08 -8.99
C LYS A 64 5.38 -19.38 -10.38
N ARG A 65 4.84 -18.39 -11.06
CA ARG A 65 4.27 -18.52 -12.39
C ARG A 65 5.28 -18.30 -13.51
N LEU A 66 6.40 -17.67 -13.18
CA LEU A 66 7.48 -17.47 -14.15
C LEU A 66 8.30 -18.75 -14.29
#